data_f29bc348e53201dacffd20b008cbfb64
#
_entry.id   f29bc348e53201dacffd20b008cbfb64
#
_cell.length_a   1.000
_cell.length_b   1.000
_cell.length_c   1.000
_cell.angle_alpha   90.00
_cell.angle_beta   90.00
_cell.angle_gamma   90.00
#
_symmetry.space_group_name_H-M   'P 1'
#
loop_
_entity.id
_entity.type
_entity.pdbx_description
1 polymer ?
#
loop_
_entity_poly.entity_id
_entity_poly.type
_entity_poly.pdbx_seq_one_letter_code
_entity_poly.pdbx_strand_id
1 'polypeptide(L)'
;MRALLLVPLLGLSTATSGLSQTYTPGTPVPRTTSAPALRALAIQREIEERFNIGLDAQARGDWKGAVAEFERVVALNPPEPKGSTARYDLAIAYANLQRNDDAARQLRAAIALDPGFLAAMANLISIDIARGDLREARSIADRYIKLDPDSARALYSRGIVALQAGDATTAREDFGKLLHSNPSYAVAHYDLALAEERLGRYDAAERELRTALTLTPAYARARFALGVVLLREGDHTAARNEFARATLDAAGDPALQNIAAAMRDSIKVP
;
A
#
# COMPACT_ATOMS: atom_id res chain seq x y z
N MET A 1 6.24 18.81 11.84
CA MET A 1 5.30 17.69 12.04
C MET A 1 5.02 17.08 10.69
N ARG A 2 5.60 15.91 10.40
CA ARG A 2 5.39 15.20 9.14
C ARG A 2 4.00 14.56 9.19
N ALA A 3 3.04 15.09 8.45
CA ALA A 3 1.75 14.43 8.25
C ALA A 3 2.01 13.14 7.49
N LEU A 4 1.77 12.01 8.14
CA LEU A 4 1.73 10.68 7.55
C LEU A 4 0.58 10.66 6.54
N LEU A 5 0.90 10.82 5.28
CA LEU A 5 -0.02 10.57 4.20
C LEU A 5 -0.09 9.05 4.00
N LEU A 6 -1.00 8.41 4.72
CA LEU A 6 -1.48 7.09 4.38
C LEU A 6 -1.98 7.14 2.94
N VAL A 7 -1.21 6.54 2.04
CA VAL A 7 -1.75 6.17 0.72
C VAL A 7 -2.99 5.33 1.01
N PRO A 8 -4.18 5.68 0.49
CA PRO A 8 -5.35 4.84 0.68
C PRO A 8 -4.98 3.46 0.15
N LEU A 9 -5.04 2.47 1.04
CA LEU A 9 -4.97 1.07 0.68
C LEU A 9 -6.07 0.83 -0.36
N LEU A 10 -5.69 0.88 -1.63
CA LEU A 10 -6.55 0.47 -2.74
C LEU A 10 -7.10 -0.90 -2.40
N GLY A 11 -8.41 -0.95 -2.29
CA GLY A 11 -9.29 -2.05 -2.01
C GLY A 11 -8.59 -3.38 -1.75
N LEU A 12 -8.63 -3.82 -0.51
CA LEU A 12 -8.36 -5.20 -0.13
C LEU A 12 -9.26 -6.10 -1.00
N SER A 13 -8.78 -6.45 -2.18
CA SER A 13 -9.27 -7.63 -2.85
C SER A 13 -8.86 -8.78 -1.94
N THR A 14 -9.83 -9.28 -1.19
CA THR A 14 -9.75 -10.58 -0.55
C THR A 14 -9.56 -11.59 -1.68
N ALA A 15 -8.32 -11.92 -1.98
CA ALA A 15 -8.02 -13.12 -2.73
C ALA A 15 -8.40 -14.28 -1.79
N THR A 16 -9.68 -14.63 -1.81
CA THR A 16 -10.16 -15.92 -1.37
C THR A 16 -9.64 -16.92 -2.40
N SER A 17 -8.37 -17.33 -2.25
CA SER A 17 -7.90 -18.55 -2.89
C SER A 17 -8.66 -19.68 -2.22
N GLY A 18 -9.75 -20.10 -2.90
CA GLY A 18 -10.56 -21.23 -2.51
C GLY A 18 -9.72 -22.51 -2.47
N LEU A 19 -9.52 -23.00 -1.29
CA LEU A 19 -9.46 -24.39 -0.94
C LEU A 19 -10.19 -24.54 0.39
N SER A 20 -11.49 -24.28 0.38
CA SER A 20 -12.37 -24.81 1.41
C SER A 20 -12.48 -26.31 1.21
N GLN A 21 -11.59 -27.07 1.81
CA GLN A 21 -11.97 -28.42 2.19
C GLN A 21 -13.00 -28.25 3.31
N THR A 22 -14.25 -28.22 2.92
CA THR A 22 -15.39 -28.26 3.82
C THR A 22 -15.27 -29.53 4.67
N TYR A 23 -15.00 -29.34 5.98
CA TYR A 23 -15.21 -30.39 6.96
C TYR A 23 -16.70 -30.72 6.94
N THR A 24 -17.04 -31.90 6.42
CA THR A 24 -18.36 -32.50 6.57
C THR A 24 -18.47 -33.06 7.99
N PRO A 25 -19.40 -32.56 8.83
CA PRO A 25 -19.68 -33.18 10.13
C PRO A 25 -20.25 -34.58 9.86
N GLY A 26 -19.51 -35.63 10.22
CA GLY A 26 -19.98 -37.01 10.06
C GLY A 26 -18.97 -38.03 9.56
N THR A 27 -17.71 -37.67 9.26
CA THR A 27 -16.66 -38.67 9.00
C THR A 27 -16.35 -39.43 10.27
N PRO A 28 -16.50 -40.77 10.29
CA PRO A 28 -16.19 -41.56 11.48
C PRO A 28 -14.70 -41.43 11.83
N VAL A 29 -14.40 -40.99 13.06
CA VAL A 29 -13.05 -41.01 13.59
C VAL A 29 -12.53 -42.45 13.53
N PRO A 30 -11.37 -42.73 12.92
CA PRO A 30 -10.81 -44.08 12.89
C PRO A 30 -10.65 -44.59 14.34
N ARG A 31 -11.15 -45.80 14.60
CA ARG A 31 -11.21 -46.41 15.94
C ARG A 31 -9.85 -46.70 16.59
N THR A 32 -8.73 -46.28 15.98
CA THR A 32 -7.35 -46.51 16.45
C THR A 32 -6.49 -45.24 16.42
N THR A 33 -7.10 -44.06 16.57
CA THR A 33 -6.32 -42.81 16.60
C THR A 33 -5.52 -42.74 17.90
N SER A 34 -4.20 -42.71 17.82
CA SER A 34 -3.30 -42.59 18.99
C SER A 34 -3.54 -41.26 19.73
N ALA A 35 -3.25 -41.23 21.04
CA ALA A 35 -3.40 -40.01 21.84
C ALA A 35 -2.65 -38.78 21.23
N PRO A 36 -1.44 -38.89 20.68
CA PRO A 36 -0.80 -37.80 19.94
C PRO A 36 -1.58 -37.30 18.72
N ALA A 37 -2.18 -38.21 17.94
CA ALA A 37 -2.97 -37.84 16.78
C ALA A 37 -4.29 -37.13 17.15
N LEU A 38 -4.94 -37.55 18.25
CA LEU A 38 -6.10 -36.83 18.80
C LEU A 38 -5.75 -35.43 19.26
N ARG A 39 -4.59 -35.27 19.91
CA ARG A 39 -4.07 -33.97 20.32
C ARG A 39 -3.77 -33.05 19.13
N ALA A 40 -3.14 -33.57 18.09
CA ALA A 40 -2.87 -32.82 16.87
C ALA A 40 -4.18 -32.36 16.19
N LEU A 41 -5.20 -33.23 16.12
CA LEU A 41 -6.51 -32.88 15.59
C LEU A 41 -7.22 -31.81 16.43
N ALA A 42 -7.10 -31.86 17.74
CA ALA A 42 -7.65 -30.84 18.63
C ALA A 42 -6.99 -29.47 18.40
N ILE A 43 -5.66 -29.43 18.28
CA ILE A 43 -4.91 -28.22 17.96
C ILE A 43 -5.32 -27.65 16.58
N GLN A 44 -5.45 -28.51 15.59
CA GLN A 44 -5.89 -28.09 14.26
C GLN A 44 -7.30 -27.46 14.29
N ARG A 45 -8.24 -28.07 15.02
CA ARG A 45 -9.59 -27.48 15.23
C ARG A 45 -9.54 -26.14 15.92
N GLU A 46 -8.72 -26.02 16.97
CA GLU A 46 -8.54 -24.76 17.69
C GLU A 46 -7.98 -23.67 16.77
N ILE A 47 -6.99 -23.99 15.91
CA ILE A 47 -6.45 -23.07 14.91
C ILE A 47 -7.56 -22.58 13.97
N GLU A 48 -8.37 -23.48 13.41
CA GLU A 48 -9.44 -23.11 12.49
C GLU A 48 -10.51 -22.24 13.16
N GLU A 49 -10.95 -22.61 14.34
CA GLU A 49 -11.95 -21.87 15.12
C GLU A 49 -11.49 -20.46 15.42
N ARG A 50 -10.30 -20.31 16.00
CA ARG A 50 -9.73 -19.01 16.36
C ARG A 50 -9.45 -18.13 15.12
N PHE A 51 -8.96 -18.75 14.05
CA PHE A 51 -8.71 -18.05 12.81
C PHE A 51 -10.01 -17.45 12.26
N ASN A 52 -11.09 -18.21 12.24
CA ASN A 52 -12.40 -17.74 11.80
C ASN A 52 -12.96 -16.64 12.72
N ILE A 53 -12.81 -16.75 14.04
CA ILE A 53 -13.20 -15.69 14.98
C ILE A 53 -12.39 -14.41 14.73
N GLY A 54 -11.10 -14.53 14.42
CA GLY A 54 -10.24 -13.41 14.06
C GLY A 54 -10.70 -12.72 12.77
N LEU A 55 -11.05 -13.47 11.73
CA LEU A 55 -11.59 -12.94 10.48
C LEU A 55 -12.94 -12.23 10.69
N ASP A 56 -13.83 -12.81 11.51
CA ASP A 56 -15.11 -12.19 11.87
C ASP A 56 -14.91 -10.88 12.65
N ALA A 57 -13.97 -10.84 13.57
CA ALA A 57 -13.60 -9.63 14.29
C ALA A 57 -13.06 -8.55 13.33
N GLN A 58 -12.18 -8.93 12.41
CA GLN A 58 -11.65 -8.06 11.37
C GLN A 58 -12.76 -7.51 10.47
N ALA A 59 -13.71 -8.34 10.03
CA ALA A 59 -14.84 -7.94 9.21
C ALA A 59 -15.76 -6.91 9.90
N ARG A 60 -15.85 -6.97 11.23
CA ARG A 60 -16.59 -5.99 12.05
C ARG A 60 -15.77 -4.76 12.44
N GLY A 61 -14.49 -4.69 12.05
CA GLY A 61 -13.58 -3.61 12.47
C GLY A 61 -13.10 -3.72 13.92
N ASP A 62 -13.36 -4.83 14.59
CA ASP A 62 -12.80 -5.12 15.93
C ASP A 62 -11.36 -5.59 15.82
N TRP A 63 -10.48 -4.62 15.54
CA TRP A 63 -9.05 -4.88 15.35
C TRP A 63 -8.36 -5.42 16.60
N LYS A 64 -8.83 -5.06 17.79
CA LYS A 64 -8.29 -5.59 19.06
C LYS A 64 -8.67 -7.06 19.25
N GLY A 65 -9.91 -7.41 18.98
CA GLY A 65 -10.37 -8.79 18.98
C GLY A 65 -9.65 -9.63 17.93
N ALA A 66 -9.48 -9.10 16.72
CA ALA A 66 -8.73 -9.76 15.65
C ALA A 66 -7.28 -10.05 16.07
N VAL A 67 -6.57 -9.07 16.65
CA VAL A 67 -5.20 -9.27 17.17
C VAL A 67 -5.17 -10.40 18.20
N ALA A 68 -6.08 -10.39 19.19
CA ALA A 68 -6.09 -11.39 20.25
C ALA A 68 -6.26 -12.82 19.71
N GLU A 69 -7.12 -13.01 18.72
CA GLU A 69 -7.35 -14.34 18.16
C GLU A 69 -6.21 -14.76 17.21
N PHE A 70 -5.73 -13.86 16.33
CA PHE A 70 -4.60 -14.21 15.46
C PHE A 70 -3.28 -14.43 16.22
N GLU A 71 -3.02 -13.71 17.33
CA GLU A 71 -1.87 -14.00 18.20
C GLU A 71 -1.94 -15.43 18.76
N ARG A 72 -3.12 -15.90 19.17
CA ARG A 72 -3.33 -17.27 19.62
C ARG A 72 -3.09 -18.28 18.50
N VAL A 73 -3.59 -17.99 17.29
CA VAL A 73 -3.34 -18.84 16.12
C VAL A 73 -1.85 -18.94 15.84
N VAL A 74 -1.13 -17.83 15.81
CA VAL A 74 0.33 -17.79 15.59
C VAL A 74 1.09 -18.55 16.67
N ALA A 75 0.65 -18.47 17.94
CA ALA A 75 1.26 -19.20 19.06
C ALA A 75 1.11 -20.72 18.95
N LEU A 76 0.04 -21.19 18.29
CA LEU A 76 -0.16 -22.62 18.02
C LEU A 76 0.73 -23.14 16.88
N ASN A 77 1.51 -22.26 16.22
CA ASN A 77 2.43 -22.57 15.15
C ASN A 77 1.80 -23.41 14.02
N PRO A 78 0.75 -22.90 13.36
CA PRO A 78 0.06 -23.63 12.30
C PRO A 78 1.00 -23.97 11.14
N PRO A 79 0.79 -25.13 10.46
CA PRO A 79 1.54 -25.47 9.27
C PRO A 79 1.21 -24.51 8.11
N GLU A 80 2.10 -24.47 7.09
CA GLU A 80 1.82 -23.71 5.87
C GLU A 80 0.66 -24.35 5.07
N PRO A 81 -0.14 -23.52 4.36
CA PRO A 81 -0.03 -22.05 4.22
C PRO A 81 -0.69 -21.23 5.34
N LYS A 82 -1.29 -21.87 6.35
CA LYS A 82 -2.02 -21.16 7.43
C LYS A 82 -1.08 -20.32 8.30
N GLY A 83 0.18 -20.73 8.47
CA GLY A 83 1.17 -20.03 9.28
C GLY A 83 1.50 -18.64 8.73
N SER A 84 1.79 -18.54 7.43
CA SER A 84 2.07 -17.28 6.74
C SER A 84 0.81 -16.40 6.66
N THR A 85 -0.36 -17.01 6.36
CA THR A 85 -1.64 -16.29 6.29
C THR A 85 -2.02 -15.68 7.65
N ALA A 86 -1.94 -16.44 8.74
CA ALA A 86 -2.27 -15.94 10.08
C ALA A 86 -1.39 -14.77 10.50
N ARG A 87 -0.08 -14.81 10.16
CA ARG A 87 0.83 -13.70 10.42
C ARG A 87 0.51 -12.48 9.57
N TYR A 88 0.11 -12.69 8.33
CA TYR A 88 -0.34 -11.62 7.45
C TYR A 88 -1.59 -10.91 8.00
N ASP A 89 -2.63 -11.68 8.40
CA ASP A 89 -3.87 -11.12 8.95
C ASP A 89 -3.63 -10.43 10.30
N LEU A 90 -2.75 -11.00 11.14
CA LEU A 90 -2.29 -10.34 12.37
C LEU A 90 -1.60 -9.00 12.08
N ALA A 91 -0.78 -8.95 11.04
CA ALA A 91 -0.12 -7.71 10.63
C ALA A 91 -1.12 -6.65 10.16
N ILE A 92 -2.15 -7.05 9.41
CA ILE A 92 -3.23 -6.14 8.99
C ILE A 92 -3.97 -5.58 10.22
N ALA A 93 -4.27 -6.43 11.21
CA ALA A 93 -4.92 -5.99 12.44
C ALA A 93 -4.04 -5.01 13.24
N TYR A 94 -2.73 -5.28 13.35
CA TYR A 94 -1.78 -4.35 13.97
C TYR A 94 -1.68 -3.02 13.23
N ALA A 95 -1.61 -3.04 11.90
CA ALA A 95 -1.54 -1.83 11.09
C ALA A 95 -2.77 -0.93 11.27
N ASN A 96 -3.96 -1.52 11.36
CA ASN A 96 -5.19 -0.78 11.65
C ASN A 96 -5.21 -0.17 13.06
N LEU A 97 -4.48 -0.75 14.01
CA LEU A 97 -4.26 -0.19 15.34
C LEU A 97 -3.07 0.78 15.39
N GLN A 98 -2.47 1.15 14.26
CA GLN A 98 -1.27 2.01 14.14
C GLN A 98 -0.02 1.40 14.81
N ARG A 99 -0.02 0.10 15.06
CA ARG A 99 1.10 -0.67 15.62
C ARG A 99 2.04 -1.13 14.50
N ASN A 100 2.62 -0.18 13.77
CA ASN A 100 3.36 -0.46 12.53
C ASN A 100 4.61 -1.33 12.76
N ASP A 101 5.27 -1.23 13.90
CA ASP A 101 6.43 -2.08 14.25
C ASP A 101 6.02 -3.54 14.40
N ASP A 102 4.89 -3.79 15.07
CA ASP A 102 4.34 -5.13 15.23
C ASP A 102 3.91 -5.70 13.88
N ALA A 103 3.23 -4.90 13.06
CA ALA A 103 2.82 -5.29 11.73
C ALA A 103 4.03 -5.66 10.84
N ALA A 104 5.07 -4.84 10.82
CA ALA A 104 6.28 -5.13 10.04
C ALA A 104 6.96 -6.44 10.49
N ARG A 105 7.02 -6.71 11.80
CA ARG A 105 7.57 -7.98 12.30
C ARG A 105 6.78 -9.19 11.80
N GLN A 106 5.43 -9.13 11.84
CA GLN A 106 4.60 -10.23 11.38
C GLN A 106 4.67 -10.42 9.86
N LEU A 107 4.73 -9.35 9.07
CA LEU A 107 4.91 -9.43 7.62
C LEU A 107 6.25 -10.04 7.25
N ARG A 108 7.35 -9.67 7.92
CA ARG A 108 8.67 -10.30 7.71
C ARG A 108 8.62 -11.79 8.03
N ALA A 109 7.93 -12.17 9.12
CA ALA A 109 7.77 -13.56 9.49
C ALA A 109 6.89 -14.33 8.47
N ALA A 110 5.84 -13.72 7.94
CA ALA A 110 5.01 -14.31 6.88
C ALA A 110 5.82 -14.54 5.60
N ILE A 111 6.64 -13.56 5.17
CA ILE A 111 7.51 -13.66 4.00
C ILE A 111 8.64 -14.68 4.21
N ALA A 112 9.08 -14.89 5.44
CA ALA A 112 10.08 -15.91 5.76
C ALA A 112 9.50 -17.34 5.63
N LEU A 113 8.22 -17.52 5.97
CA LEU A 113 7.50 -18.79 5.81
C LEU A 113 7.11 -19.03 4.33
N ASP A 114 6.54 -18.02 3.69
CA ASP A 114 6.21 -18.04 2.27
C ASP A 114 6.99 -16.94 1.52
N PRO A 115 8.12 -17.29 0.92
CA PRO A 115 8.93 -16.37 0.14
C PRO A 115 8.26 -15.76 -1.09
N GLY A 116 7.15 -16.30 -1.54
CA GLY A 116 6.34 -15.83 -2.66
C GLY A 116 5.11 -15.00 -2.24
N PHE A 117 4.93 -14.67 -0.96
CA PHE A 117 3.73 -13.99 -0.47
C PHE A 117 3.70 -12.51 -0.88
N LEU A 118 3.29 -12.24 -2.13
CA LEU A 118 3.31 -10.92 -2.76
C LEU A 118 2.49 -9.87 -1.98
N ALA A 119 1.34 -10.26 -1.40
CA ALA A 119 0.52 -9.35 -0.61
C ALA A 119 1.23 -8.89 0.68
N ALA A 120 1.96 -9.80 1.33
CA ALA A 120 2.76 -9.45 2.51
C ALA A 120 3.93 -8.52 2.15
N MET A 121 4.58 -8.74 1.00
CA MET A 121 5.64 -7.85 0.50
C MET A 121 5.10 -6.43 0.25
N ALA A 122 3.97 -6.30 -0.44
CA ALA A 122 3.39 -4.99 -0.75
C ALA A 122 3.04 -4.20 0.52
N ASN A 123 2.48 -4.87 1.53
CA ASN A 123 2.14 -4.22 2.78
C ASN A 123 3.38 -3.87 3.61
N LEU A 124 4.41 -4.73 3.61
CA LEU A 124 5.68 -4.44 4.27
C LEU A 124 6.37 -3.21 3.64
N ILE A 125 6.42 -3.13 2.31
CA ILE A 125 6.95 -1.95 1.60
C ILE A 125 6.24 -0.68 2.06
N SER A 126 4.90 -0.70 2.11
CA SER A 126 4.11 0.46 2.54
C SER A 126 4.41 0.89 3.97
N ILE A 127 4.55 -0.07 4.88
CA ILE A 127 4.91 0.19 6.28
C ILE A 127 6.34 0.71 6.40
N ASP A 128 7.30 0.09 5.72
CA ASP A 128 8.70 0.50 5.77
C ASP A 128 8.91 1.91 5.16
N ILE A 129 8.15 2.26 4.09
CA ILE A 129 8.07 3.64 3.57
C ILE A 129 7.59 4.61 4.65
N ALA A 130 6.48 4.27 5.32
CA ALA A 130 5.90 5.13 6.37
C ALA A 130 6.85 5.33 7.56
N ARG A 131 7.71 4.36 7.85
CA ARG A 131 8.75 4.41 8.88
C ARG A 131 10.03 5.14 8.43
N GLY A 132 10.18 5.35 7.13
CA GLY A 132 11.41 5.89 6.53
C GLY A 132 12.51 4.84 6.31
N ASP A 133 12.19 3.56 6.44
CA ASP A 133 13.11 2.43 6.25
C ASP A 133 13.29 2.12 4.74
N LEU A 134 13.65 3.14 3.94
CA LEU A 134 13.65 3.07 2.48
C LEU A 134 14.59 2.00 1.91
N ARG A 135 15.67 1.65 2.62
CA ARG A 135 16.59 0.59 2.17
C ARG A 135 15.92 -0.78 2.20
N GLU A 136 15.20 -1.08 3.28
CA GLU A 136 14.45 -2.33 3.40
C GLU A 136 13.29 -2.37 2.43
N ALA A 137 12.51 -1.29 2.35
CA ALA A 137 11.43 -1.16 1.38
C ALA A 137 11.93 -1.43 -0.06
N ARG A 138 13.09 -0.89 -0.46
CA ARG A 138 13.70 -1.15 -1.77
C ARG A 138 14.05 -2.63 -1.96
N SER A 139 14.69 -3.24 -0.98
CA SER A 139 15.07 -4.66 -1.06
C SER A 139 13.86 -5.58 -1.27
N ILE A 140 12.77 -5.33 -0.56
CA ILE A 140 11.53 -6.10 -0.73
C ILE A 140 10.86 -5.77 -2.08
N ALA A 141 10.85 -4.51 -2.51
CA ALA A 141 10.28 -4.12 -3.80
C ALA A 141 11.03 -4.75 -4.98
N ASP A 142 12.37 -4.78 -4.95
CA ASP A 142 13.19 -5.45 -5.96
C ASP A 142 12.93 -6.96 -6.01
N ARG A 143 12.70 -7.58 -4.84
CA ARG A 143 12.30 -8.99 -4.78
C ARG A 143 10.91 -9.21 -5.36
N TYR A 144 9.95 -8.33 -5.06
CA TYR A 144 8.60 -8.39 -5.60
C TYR A 144 8.63 -8.34 -7.13
N ILE A 145 9.35 -7.37 -7.72
CA ILE A 145 9.51 -7.25 -9.17
C ILE A 145 10.13 -8.51 -9.80
N LYS A 146 11.08 -9.17 -9.13
CA LYS A 146 11.67 -10.43 -9.63
C LYS A 146 10.66 -11.56 -9.67
N LEU A 147 9.69 -11.59 -8.75
CA LEU A 147 8.65 -12.62 -8.69
C LEU A 147 7.51 -12.33 -9.67
N ASP A 148 7.17 -11.07 -9.86
CA ASP A 148 6.09 -10.63 -10.73
C ASP A 148 6.48 -9.31 -11.43
N PRO A 149 7.22 -9.40 -12.56
CA PRO A 149 7.78 -8.22 -13.26
C PRO A 149 6.74 -7.26 -13.85
N ASP A 150 5.55 -7.75 -14.16
CA ASP A 150 4.47 -7.00 -14.79
C ASP A 150 3.40 -6.56 -13.78
N SER A 151 3.60 -6.87 -12.51
CA SER A 151 2.67 -6.49 -11.45
C SER A 151 2.57 -4.98 -11.31
N ALA A 152 1.39 -4.44 -11.59
CA ALA A 152 1.11 -3.02 -11.38
C ALA A 152 1.41 -2.57 -9.94
N ARG A 153 1.12 -3.43 -8.96
CA ARG A 153 1.39 -3.16 -7.54
C ARG A 153 2.89 -3.14 -7.25
N ALA A 154 3.66 -4.07 -7.82
CA ALA A 154 5.10 -4.12 -7.63
C ALA A 154 5.79 -2.91 -8.26
N LEU A 155 5.45 -2.58 -9.51
CA LEU A 155 5.94 -1.40 -10.22
C LEU A 155 5.61 -0.11 -9.45
N TYR A 156 4.36 0.05 -9.02
CA TYR A 156 3.96 1.21 -8.23
C TYR A 156 4.75 1.32 -6.92
N SER A 157 4.84 0.21 -6.16
CA SER A 157 5.56 0.19 -4.88
C SER A 157 7.03 0.55 -5.04
N ARG A 158 7.73 -0.03 -6.06
CA ARG A 158 9.14 0.28 -6.29
C ARG A 158 9.33 1.70 -6.78
N GLY A 159 8.46 2.19 -7.67
CA GLY A 159 8.46 3.58 -8.13
C GLY A 159 8.35 4.58 -6.97
N ILE A 160 7.44 4.35 -6.02
CA ILE A 160 7.30 5.19 -4.82
C ILE A 160 8.55 5.14 -3.94
N VAL A 161 9.10 3.95 -3.68
CA VAL A 161 10.36 3.81 -2.91
C VAL A 161 11.49 4.57 -3.60
N ALA A 162 11.64 4.40 -4.92
CA ALA A 162 12.66 5.08 -5.72
C ALA A 162 12.48 6.61 -5.67
N LEU A 163 11.26 7.09 -5.83
CA LEU A 163 10.95 8.51 -5.77
C LEU A 163 11.31 9.11 -4.40
N GLN A 164 11.00 8.42 -3.30
CA GLN A 164 11.34 8.88 -1.95
C GLN A 164 12.84 8.79 -1.65
N ALA A 165 13.53 7.82 -2.23
CA ALA A 165 14.98 7.68 -2.14
C ALA A 165 15.75 8.68 -3.02
N GLY A 166 15.06 9.48 -3.86
CA GLY A 166 15.67 10.43 -4.79
C GLY A 166 16.10 9.81 -6.12
N ASP A 167 15.80 8.54 -6.38
CA ASP A 167 16.07 7.84 -7.64
C ASP A 167 14.92 8.08 -8.64
N ALA A 168 14.87 9.30 -9.15
CA ALA A 168 13.81 9.71 -10.07
C ALA A 168 13.85 8.93 -11.39
N THR A 169 15.00 8.39 -11.79
CA THR A 169 15.14 7.59 -13.02
C THR A 169 14.40 6.27 -12.89
N THR A 170 14.65 5.50 -11.83
CA THR A 170 13.94 4.25 -11.57
C THR A 170 12.44 4.51 -11.38
N ALA A 171 12.06 5.56 -10.66
CA ALA A 171 10.66 5.93 -10.47
C ALA A 171 9.95 6.18 -11.80
N ARG A 172 10.55 6.96 -12.69
CA ARG A 172 10.02 7.23 -14.03
C ARG A 172 9.84 5.96 -14.86
N GLU A 173 10.82 5.05 -14.82
CA GLU A 173 10.75 3.79 -15.58
C GLU A 173 9.61 2.90 -15.07
N ASP A 174 9.46 2.77 -13.76
CA ASP A 174 8.44 1.92 -13.15
C ASP A 174 7.03 2.47 -13.37
N PHE A 175 6.83 3.77 -13.13
CA PHE A 175 5.53 4.40 -13.41
C PHE A 175 5.20 4.39 -14.90
N GLY A 176 6.19 4.57 -15.78
CA GLY A 176 6.01 4.46 -17.23
C GLY A 176 5.54 3.07 -17.66
N LYS A 177 6.15 2.00 -17.14
CA LYS A 177 5.72 0.62 -17.38
C LYS A 177 4.31 0.36 -16.85
N LEU A 178 4.04 0.81 -15.62
CA LEU A 178 2.72 0.71 -15.01
C LEU A 178 1.64 1.37 -15.88
N LEU A 179 1.89 2.60 -16.35
CA LEU A 179 0.94 3.38 -17.13
C LEU A 179 0.76 2.86 -18.57
N HIS A 180 1.74 2.15 -19.11
CA HIS A 180 1.58 1.44 -20.37
C HIS A 180 0.46 0.39 -20.29
N SER A 181 0.36 -0.32 -19.18
CA SER A 181 -0.69 -1.33 -18.94
C SER A 181 -1.96 -0.75 -18.31
N ASN A 182 -1.86 0.38 -17.61
CA ASN A 182 -2.95 0.99 -16.86
C ASN A 182 -3.03 2.51 -17.10
N PRO A 183 -3.38 2.96 -18.31
CA PRO A 183 -3.30 4.37 -18.72
C PRO A 183 -4.32 5.29 -18.01
N SER A 184 -5.27 4.73 -17.28
CA SER A 184 -6.27 5.50 -16.53
C SER A 184 -5.93 5.67 -15.04
N TYR A 185 -4.71 5.35 -14.62
CA TYR A 185 -4.33 5.44 -13.22
C TYR A 185 -3.82 6.84 -12.86
N ALA A 186 -4.74 7.74 -12.51
CA ALA A 186 -4.48 9.16 -12.26
C ALA A 186 -3.35 9.41 -11.24
N VAL A 187 -3.28 8.59 -10.17
CA VAL A 187 -2.24 8.72 -9.13
C VAL A 187 -0.86 8.41 -9.71
N ALA A 188 -0.73 7.40 -10.57
CA ALA A 188 0.55 7.07 -11.19
C ALA A 188 1.01 8.14 -12.19
N HIS A 189 0.10 8.80 -12.92
CA HIS A 189 0.43 9.98 -13.73
C HIS A 189 0.98 11.12 -12.87
N TYR A 190 0.36 11.39 -11.73
CA TYR A 190 0.87 12.38 -10.77
C TYR A 190 2.27 12.01 -10.25
N ASP A 191 2.50 10.76 -9.85
CA ASP A 191 3.79 10.32 -9.33
C ASP A 191 4.88 10.28 -10.42
N LEU A 192 4.50 9.92 -11.68
CA LEU A 192 5.39 10.04 -12.84
C LEU A 192 5.80 11.51 -13.08
N ALA A 193 4.84 12.41 -12.97
CA ALA A 193 5.13 13.85 -13.12
C ALA A 193 6.11 14.36 -12.07
N LEU A 194 6.01 13.90 -10.82
CA LEU A 194 6.98 14.23 -9.79
C LEU A 194 8.37 13.68 -10.10
N ALA A 195 8.46 12.50 -10.72
CA ALA A 195 9.74 11.96 -11.17
C ALA A 195 10.33 12.78 -12.33
N GLU A 196 9.50 13.16 -13.31
CA GLU A 196 9.92 14.00 -14.44
C GLU A 196 10.36 15.41 -13.98
N GLU A 197 9.64 16.02 -13.04
CA GLU A 197 10.00 17.31 -12.42
C GLU A 197 11.39 17.26 -11.76
N ARG A 198 11.66 16.19 -10.98
CA ARG A 198 12.97 15.99 -10.35
C ARG A 198 14.09 15.77 -11.35
N LEU A 199 13.79 15.26 -12.54
CA LEU A 199 14.73 15.11 -13.66
C LEU A 199 14.87 16.39 -14.47
N GLY A 200 14.18 17.48 -14.10
CA GLY A 200 14.18 18.75 -14.84
C GLY A 200 13.41 18.73 -16.15
N ARG A 201 12.56 17.71 -16.37
CA ARG A 201 11.77 17.51 -17.58
C ARG A 201 10.38 18.12 -17.43
N TYR A 202 10.33 19.44 -17.30
CA TYR A 202 9.11 20.15 -16.93
C TYR A 202 7.96 19.95 -17.93
N ASP A 203 8.23 20.02 -19.24
CA ASP A 203 7.21 19.74 -20.28
C ASP A 203 6.58 18.34 -20.15
N ALA A 204 7.37 17.32 -19.73
CA ALA A 204 6.85 15.98 -19.51
C ALA A 204 6.00 15.93 -18.24
N ALA A 205 6.47 16.55 -17.16
CA ALA A 205 5.74 16.66 -15.91
C ALA A 205 4.38 17.37 -16.11
N GLU A 206 4.36 18.46 -16.88
CA GLU A 206 3.12 19.18 -17.21
C GLU A 206 2.12 18.28 -17.92
N ARG A 207 2.53 17.53 -18.94
CA ARG A 207 1.65 16.61 -19.68
C ARG A 207 1.03 15.57 -18.75
N GLU A 208 1.85 14.95 -17.91
CA GLU A 208 1.38 13.92 -16.99
C GLU A 208 0.42 14.50 -15.94
N LEU A 209 0.66 15.69 -15.41
CA LEU A 209 -0.23 16.36 -14.47
C LEU A 209 -1.57 16.73 -15.12
N ARG A 210 -1.55 17.20 -16.35
CA ARG A 210 -2.78 17.48 -17.10
C ARG A 210 -3.59 16.20 -17.36
N THR A 211 -2.91 15.08 -17.64
CA THR A 211 -3.54 13.77 -17.78
C THR A 211 -4.17 13.34 -16.44
N ALA A 212 -3.44 13.46 -15.33
CA ALA A 212 -3.97 13.16 -14.00
C ALA A 212 -5.24 13.99 -13.67
N LEU A 213 -5.23 15.28 -14.04
CA LEU A 213 -6.36 16.18 -13.85
C LEU A 213 -7.53 15.93 -14.81
N THR A 214 -7.26 15.40 -16.01
CA THR A 214 -8.32 14.94 -16.92
C THR A 214 -9.03 13.72 -16.37
N LEU A 215 -8.29 12.79 -15.79
CA LEU A 215 -8.82 11.58 -15.15
C LEU A 215 -9.51 11.88 -13.81
N THR A 216 -8.98 12.84 -13.06
CA THR A 216 -9.51 13.23 -11.74
C THR A 216 -9.47 14.75 -11.61
N PRO A 217 -10.54 15.46 -12.04
CA PRO A 217 -10.56 16.92 -12.11
C PRO A 217 -10.35 17.66 -10.79
N ALA A 218 -10.75 17.07 -9.66
CA ALA A 218 -10.58 17.64 -8.32
C ALA A 218 -9.31 17.10 -7.59
N TYR A 219 -8.29 16.66 -8.33
CA TYR A 219 -7.05 16.17 -7.72
C TYR A 219 -6.15 17.34 -7.28
N ALA A 220 -6.45 17.88 -6.10
CA ALA A 220 -5.80 19.08 -5.56
C ALA A 220 -4.27 19.02 -5.59
N ARG A 221 -3.66 17.87 -5.26
CA ARG A 221 -2.20 17.69 -5.27
C ARG A 221 -1.61 17.77 -6.68
N ALA A 222 -2.27 17.15 -7.66
CA ALA A 222 -1.83 17.24 -9.05
C ALA A 222 -1.94 18.67 -9.57
N ARG A 223 -2.99 19.39 -9.19
CA ARG A 223 -3.18 20.79 -9.53
C ARG A 223 -2.12 21.69 -8.90
N PHE A 224 -1.82 21.45 -7.63
CA PHE A 224 -0.73 22.17 -6.95
C PHE A 224 0.63 21.90 -7.63
N ALA A 225 0.94 20.65 -7.94
CA ALA A 225 2.17 20.26 -8.63
C ALA A 225 2.25 20.91 -10.03
N LEU A 226 1.15 21.00 -10.77
CA LEU A 226 1.08 21.70 -12.04
C LEU A 226 1.44 23.19 -11.87
N GLY A 227 0.91 23.85 -10.85
CA GLY A 227 1.29 25.22 -10.52
C GLY A 227 2.80 25.38 -10.26
N VAL A 228 3.41 24.41 -9.56
CA VAL A 228 4.87 24.40 -9.32
C VAL A 228 5.65 24.23 -10.62
N VAL A 229 5.26 23.32 -11.49
CA VAL A 229 5.91 23.08 -12.78
C VAL A 229 5.83 24.32 -13.67
N LEU A 230 4.65 24.91 -13.82
CA LEU A 230 4.45 26.15 -14.61
C LEU A 230 5.27 27.31 -14.06
N LEU A 231 5.43 27.40 -12.74
CA LEU A 231 6.31 28.40 -12.12
C LEU A 231 7.79 28.19 -12.49
N ARG A 232 8.23 26.92 -12.58
CA ARG A 232 9.59 26.57 -13.05
C ARG A 232 9.82 26.90 -14.51
N GLU A 233 8.78 26.83 -15.33
CA GLU A 233 8.79 27.20 -16.76
C GLU A 233 8.68 28.73 -16.97
N GLY A 234 8.37 29.49 -15.92
CA GLY A 234 8.23 30.94 -15.96
C GLY A 234 6.84 31.43 -16.32
N ASP A 235 5.85 30.56 -16.47
CA ASP A 235 4.45 30.96 -16.67
C ASP A 235 3.78 31.31 -15.32
N HIS A 236 4.12 32.49 -14.82
CA HIS A 236 3.61 32.99 -13.55
C HIS A 236 2.09 33.13 -13.53
N THR A 237 1.49 33.48 -14.68
CA THR A 237 0.03 33.66 -14.77
C THR A 237 -0.72 32.34 -14.67
N ALA A 238 -0.28 31.32 -15.46
CA ALA A 238 -0.89 30.01 -15.37
C ALA A 238 -0.63 29.36 -14.00
N ALA A 239 0.58 29.46 -13.45
CA ALA A 239 0.93 28.95 -12.13
C ALA A 239 0.00 29.51 -11.04
N ARG A 240 -0.20 30.83 -11.02
CA ARG A 240 -1.11 31.49 -10.06
C ARG A 240 -2.54 30.99 -10.16
N ASN A 241 -3.03 30.78 -11.39
CA ASN A 241 -4.36 30.24 -11.65
C ASN A 241 -4.50 28.79 -11.14
N GLU A 242 -3.49 27.96 -11.37
CA GLU A 242 -3.52 26.58 -10.88
C GLU A 242 -3.44 26.51 -9.36
N PHE A 243 -2.66 27.36 -8.69
CA PHE A 243 -2.67 27.46 -7.21
C PHE A 243 -4.03 27.94 -6.67
N ALA A 244 -4.67 28.90 -7.33
CA ALA A 244 -6.01 29.35 -6.94
C ALA A 244 -7.04 28.20 -7.00
N ARG A 245 -7.01 27.41 -8.07
CA ARG A 245 -7.87 26.22 -8.20
C ARG A 245 -7.52 25.12 -7.20
N ALA A 246 -6.21 24.88 -6.97
CA ALA A 246 -5.75 23.93 -5.96
C ALA A 246 -6.27 24.26 -4.56
N THR A 247 -6.34 25.55 -4.22
CA THR A 247 -6.92 26.03 -2.95
C THR A 247 -8.40 25.65 -2.81
N LEU A 248 -9.15 25.65 -3.89
CA LEU A 248 -10.57 25.25 -3.90
C LEU A 248 -10.72 23.71 -3.84
N ASP A 249 -9.93 23.00 -4.64
CA ASP A 249 -9.95 21.52 -4.69
C ASP A 249 -9.49 20.89 -3.37
N ALA A 250 -8.66 21.60 -2.59
CA ALA A 250 -8.12 21.13 -1.31
C ALA A 250 -9.04 21.40 -0.11
N ALA A 251 -10.35 21.59 -0.31
CA ALA A 251 -11.29 21.92 0.77
C ALA A 251 -11.29 20.93 1.97
N GLY A 252 -10.87 19.67 1.75
CA GLY A 252 -10.71 18.64 2.77
C GLY A 252 -9.30 18.50 3.34
N ASP A 253 -8.33 19.30 2.86
CA ASP A 253 -6.91 19.29 3.30
C ASP A 253 -6.45 20.73 3.62
N PRO A 254 -6.68 21.21 4.85
CA PRO A 254 -6.34 22.58 5.23
C PRO A 254 -4.85 22.92 5.08
N ALA A 255 -3.96 21.91 5.21
CA ALA A 255 -2.52 22.13 5.05
C ALA A 255 -2.18 22.45 3.59
N LEU A 256 -2.69 21.64 2.65
CA LEU A 256 -2.50 21.89 1.21
C LEU A 256 -3.20 23.17 0.77
N GLN A 257 -4.41 23.44 1.28
CA GLN A 257 -5.16 24.66 1.00
C GLN A 257 -4.37 25.92 1.36
N ASN A 258 -3.78 25.96 2.57
CA ASN A 258 -2.99 27.09 3.04
C ASN A 258 -1.70 27.28 2.23
N ILE A 259 -1.01 26.17 1.88
CA ILE A 259 0.21 26.23 1.07
C ILE A 259 -0.13 26.73 -0.34
N ALA A 260 -1.20 26.22 -0.96
CA ALA A 260 -1.62 26.65 -2.30
C ALA A 260 -2.02 28.14 -2.32
N ALA A 261 -2.75 28.61 -1.30
CA ALA A 261 -3.10 30.03 -1.16
C ALA A 261 -1.85 30.90 -1.01
N ALA A 262 -0.91 30.50 -0.15
CA ALA A 262 0.34 31.25 0.03
C ALA A 262 1.17 31.32 -1.26
N MET A 263 1.27 30.24 -2.02
CA MET A 263 1.95 30.20 -3.32
C MET A 263 1.26 31.13 -4.32
N ARG A 264 -0.07 31.09 -4.44
CA ARG A 264 -0.84 32.01 -5.30
C ARG A 264 -0.54 33.46 -4.97
N ASP A 265 -0.54 33.82 -3.69
CA ASP A 265 -0.43 35.22 -3.25
C ASP A 265 1.03 35.74 -3.33
N SER A 266 2.01 34.85 -3.35
CA SER A 266 3.43 35.20 -3.55
C SER A 266 3.78 35.58 -4.98
N ILE A 267 2.98 35.14 -5.97
CA ILE A 267 3.26 35.37 -7.38
C ILE A 267 2.74 36.75 -7.80
N LYS A 268 3.67 37.64 -8.10
CA LYS A 268 3.36 38.95 -8.72
C LYS A 268 3.16 38.71 -10.23
N VAL A 269 1.96 38.95 -10.69
CA VAL A 269 1.64 38.98 -12.12
C VAL A 269 1.69 40.44 -12.55
N PRO A 270 2.38 40.79 -13.66
CA PRO A 270 2.46 42.15 -14.17
C PRO A 270 1.11 42.71 -14.58
#